data_48c628046dfe981ee5ca389ebe2c606b
#
_entry.id   48c628046dfe981ee5ca389ebe2c606b
#
_cell.length_a   1.000
_cell.length_b   1.000
_cell.length_c   1.000
_cell.angle_alpha   90.00
_cell.angle_beta   90.00
_cell.angle_gamma   90.00
#
_symmetry.space_group_name_H-M   'P 1'
#
loop_
_entity.id
_entity.type
_entity.pdbx_description
1 polymer ?
#
loop_
_entity_poly.entity_id
_entity_poly.type
_entity_poly.pdbx_seq_one_letter_code
_entity_poly.pdbx_strand_id
1 'polypeptide(L)'
;MRSKLVAIAIVSTVVASLTPPVAHAVTNPKFPLSTKGNQIVDAAGQRVIWQGVNWYGMENEAATLIGLNARDYKLMLKQIRQTGFNAIRVPFSMQTVAKGPEVSGVADYIGSNKELKGKNPMEVLDAVIIEAEKLGLMIILDNHSQADQGYRNDLWYGQAGFTEDMWVSMWRDLAIRYKNSPNVVGFDLKNEPHGKATWGDGADTDWRRAAERAGREIQSVNSNPLIIVEGIENQVVGGQQLNGHWWGGNLEGVRKNPVVLPVANKIVYSTHEYGPEVSPQPWLVSKNLEKNLLDRWNKGFGYIHDQNIAPILIGEFGAIDYSTKTISGRWMKAFTDYLGKKGMSWT
;
A
#
# COMPACT_ATOMS: atom_id res chain seq x y z
N MET A 1 83.53 -12.75 -15.60
CA MET A 1 82.26 -13.04 -16.29
C MET A 1 81.13 -13.02 -15.25
N ARG A 2 80.33 -11.96 -15.27
CA ARG A 2 79.15 -11.85 -14.37
C ARG A 2 77.92 -11.97 -15.25
N SER A 3 77.17 -13.06 -15.12
CA SER A 3 75.89 -13.29 -15.77
C SER A 3 74.75 -12.46 -15.11
N LYS A 4 74.07 -11.64 -15.86
CA LYS A 4 72.89 -10.90 -15.45
C LYS A 4 71.67 -11.79 -15.70
N LEU A 5 70.96 -12.17 -14.61
CA LEU A 5 69.60 -12.77 -14.68
C LEU A 5 68.63 -11.65 -14.94
N VAL A 6 67.85 -11.77 -16.03
CA VAL A 6 66.70 -10.92 -16.34
C VAL A 6 65.46 -11.61 -15.80
N ALA A 7 64.80 -10.98 -14.83
CA ALA A 7 63.49 -11.45 -14.32
C ALA A 7 62.39 -10.90 -15.24
N ILE A 8 61.64 -11.78 -15.86
CA ILE A 8 60.41 -11.44 -16.64
C ILE A 8 59.24 -11.47 -15.66
N ALA A 9 58.67 -10.29 -15.38
CA ALA A 9 57.41 -10.17 -14.63
C ALA A 9 56.25 -10.42 -15.58
N ILE A 10 55.49 -11.49 -15.36
CA ILE A 10 54.21 -11.77 -16.05
C ILE A 10 53.09 -10.99 -15.29
N VAL A 11 52.59 -9.94 -15.95
CA VAL A 11 51.41 -9.20 -15.49
C VAL A 11 50.18 -9.94 -15.97
N SER A 12 49.52 -10.69 -15.09
CA SER A 12 48.21 -11.31 -15.36
C SER A 12 47.11 -10.26 -15.22
N THR A 13 46.60 -9.78 -16.34
CA THR A 13 45.42 -8.94 -16.40
C THR A 13 44.16 -9.79 -16.15
N VAL A 14 43.58 -9.66 -14.96
CA VAL A 14 42.25 -10.21 -14.66
C VAL A 14 41.23 -9.30 -15.34
N VAL A 15 40.69 -9.74 -16.48
CA VAL A 15 39.53 -9.10 -17.10
C VAL A 15 38.29 -9.55 -16.31
N ALA A 16 37.84 -8.72 -15.36
CA ALA A 16 36.55 -8.93 -14.75
C ALA A 16 35.45 -8.67 -15.80
N SER A 17 34.82 -9.71 -16.27
CA SER A 17 33.63 -9.60 -17.13
C SER A 17 32.48 -9.02 -16.30
N LEU A 18 32.21 -7.75 -16.46
CA LEU A 18 30.98 -7.12 -16.00
C LEU A 18 29.84 -7.67 -16.84
N THR A 19 29.22 -8.76 -16.41
CA THR A 19 27.92 -9.17 -16.93
C THR A 19 26.91 -8.08 -16.54
N PRO A 20 26.23 -7.44 -17.50
CA PRO A 20 25.19 -6.51 -17.18
C PRO A 20 24.12 -7.23 -16.35
N PRO A 21 23.48 -6.57 -15.38
CA PRO A 21 22.40 -7.18 -14.62
C PRO A 21 21.35 -7.65 -15.63
N VAL A 22 21.02 -8.94 -15.58
CA VAL A 22 19.92 -9.51 -16.37
C VAL A 22 18.68 -8.76 -15.91
N ALA A 23 18.15 -7.92 -16.78
CA ALA A 23 16.83 -7.34 -16.59
C ALA A 23 15.87 -8.55 -16.55
N HIS A 24 15.43 -8.92 -15.35
CA HIS A 24 14.37 -9.91 -15.24
C HIS A 24 13.17 -9.33 -15.98
N ALA A 25 12.79 -9.98 -17.07
CA ALA A 25 11.54 -9.67 -17.74
C ALA A 25 10.45 -9.72 -16.66
N VAL A 26 9.79 -8.59 -16.43
CA VAL A 26 8.71 -8.49 -15.45
C VAL A 26 7.57 -9.33 -15.98
N THR A 27 7.55 -10.60 -15.62
CA THR A 27 6.43 -11.49 -15.94
C THR A 27 5.23 -11.03 -15.16
N ASN A 28 4.12 -10.77 -15.84
CA ASN A 28 2.87 -10.45 -15.15
C ASN A 28 2.49 -11.61 -14.24
N PRO A 29 2.11 -11.34 -12.98
CA PRO A 29 1.74 -12.40 -12.04
C PRO A 29 0.48 -13.13 -12.52
N LYS A 30 0.38 -14.40 -12.20
CA LYS A 30 -0.82 -15.21 -12.44
C LYS A 30 -1.79 -15.00 -11.29
N PHE A 31 -2.99 -14.57 -11.60
CA PHE A 31 -4.04 -14.36 -10.58
C PHE A 31 -4.83 -15.64 -10.28
N PRO A 32 -5.45 -15.76 -9.09
CA PRO A 32 -5.44 -14.80 -7.99
C PRO A 32 -4.15 -14.84 -7.18
N LEU A 33 -3.85 -13.74 -6.47
CA LEU A 33 -2.76 -13.69 -5.50
C LEU A 33 -3.16 -14.37 -4.19
N SER A 34 -2.16 -14.87 -3.47
CA SER A 34 -2.29 -15.38 -2.11
C SER A 34 -1.07 -15.00 -1.26
N THR A 35 -1.09 -15.33 0.02
CA THR A 35 0.07 -15.14 0.90
C THR A 35 0.69 -16.48 1.28
N LYS A 36 2.02 -16.50 1.43
CA LYS A 36 2.77 -17.65 1.93
C LYS A 36 3.81 -17.13 2.92
N GLY A 37 3.53 -17.28 4.21
CA GLY A 37 4.34 -16.63 5.24
C GLY A 37 4.38 -15.11 5.01
N ASN A 38 5.56 -14.54 4.98
CA ASN A 38 5.80 -13.11 4.77
C ASN A 38 5.81 -12.67 3.28
N GLN A 39 5.37 -13.50 2.36
CA GLN A 39 5.40 -13.22 0.93
C GLN A 39 4.00 -13.19 0.32
N ILE A 40 3.78 -12.27 -0.60
CA ILE A 40 2.70 -12.36 -1.58
C ILE A 40 3.19 -13.28 -2.70
N VAL A 41 2.36 -14.22 -3.12
CA VAL A 41 2.66 -15.15 -4.20
C VAL A 41 1.52 -15.17 -5.22
N ASP A 42 1.86 -15.43 -6.47
CA ASP A 42 0.90 -15.62 -7.55
C ASP A 42 0.35 -17.06 -7.57
N ALA A 43 -0.59 -17.36 -8.46
CA ALA A 43 -1.21 -18.67 -8.60
C ALA A 43 -0.21 -19.78 -9.01
N ALA A 44 0.97 -19.43 -9.50
CA ALA A 44 2.07 -20.37 -9.77
C ALA A 44 3.05 -20.51 -8.59
N GLY A 45 2.78 -19.84 -7.45
CA GLY A 45 3.66 -19.83 -6.27
C GLY A 45 4.88 -18.91 -6.41
N GLN A 46 4.94 -18.08 -7.45
CA GLN A 46 6.04 -17.12 -7.65
C GLN A 46 5.84 -15.91 -6.77
N ARG A 47 6.92 -15.44 -6.14
CA ARG A 47 6.88 -14.25 -5.30
C ARG A 47 6.50 -13.01 -6.10
N VAL A 48 5.58 -12.22 -5.57
CA VAL A 48 5.17 -10.91 -6.08
C VAL A 48 5.55 -9.84 -5.07
N ILE A 49 6.19 -8.76 -5.53
CA ILE A 49 6.44 -7.57 -4.72
C ILE A 49 5.70 -6.43 -5.40
N TRP A 50 4.78 -5.79 -4.69
CA TRP A 50 4.15 -4.58 -5.16
C TRP A 50 5.14 -3.42 -5.04
N GLN A 51 5.37 -2.74 -6.15
CA GLN A 51 6.12 -1.51 -6.27
C GLN A 51 5.20 -0.51 -6.95
N GLY A 52 4.51 0.28 -6.16
CA GLY A 52 3.36 1.03 -6.63
C GLY A 52 3.44 2.53 -6.40
N VAL A 53 2.34 3.16 -6.74
CA VAL A 53 2.06 4.57 -6.49
C VAL A 53 0.66 4.73 -5.94
N ASN A 54 0.44 5.74 -5.11
CA ASN A 54 -0.90 6.20 -4.75
C ASN A 54 -1.40 7.16 -5.84
N TRP A 55 -2.52 6.84 -6.47
CA TRP A 55 -3.18 7.73 -7.43
C TRP A 55 -4.49 8.23 -6.84
N TYR A 56 -4.42 9.37 -6.18
CA TYR A 56 -5.50 9.96 -5.40
C TYR A 56 -6.53 10.72 -6.25
N GLY A 57 -7.64 11.12 -5.61
CA GLY A 57 -8.67 11.98 -6.15
C GLY A 57 -10.11 11.49 -5.97
N MET A 58 -10.33 10.18 -5.80
CA MET A 58 -11.68 9.66 -5.54
C MET A 58 -12.11 9.79 -4.07
N GLU A 59 -11.22 10.21 -3.19
CA GLU A 59 -11.48 10.51 -1.77
C GLU A 59 -11.78 11.99 -1.53
N ASN A 60 -11.81 12.81 -2.58
CA ASN A 60 -12.03 14.24 -2.48
C ASN A 60 -13.15 14.73 -3.42
N GLU A 61 -13.37 16.05 -3.47
CA GLU A 61 -14.43 16.68 -4.27
C GLU A 61 -14.38 16.38 -5.77
N ALA A 62 -13.18 16.05 -6.30
CA ALA A 62 -13.04 15.66 -7.69
C ALA A 62 -13.82 14.37 -7.99
N ALA A 63 -13.98 13.50 -7.01
CA ALA A 63 -14.64 12.20 -7.11
C ALA A 63 -14.11 11.34 -8.29
N THR A 64 -12.90 11.64 -8.74
CA THR A 64 -12.20 10.93 -9.82
C THR A 64 -10.69 11.12 -9.66
N LEU A 65 -9.91 10.31 -10.35
CA LEU A 65 -8.45 10.35 -10.27
C LEU A 65 -7.92 11.71 -10.75
N ILE A 66 -7.04 12.32 -9.98
CA ILE A 66 -6.46 13.63 -10.30
C ILE A 66 -5.55 13.55 -11.52
N GLY A 67 -5.57 14.63 -12.32
CA GLY A 67 -4.76 14.76 -13.54
C GLY A 67 -5.48 14.38 -14.83
N LEU A 68 -6.67 13.78 -14.75
CA LEU A 68 -7.47 13.42 -15.93
C LEU A 68 -7.91 14.65 -16.72
N ASN A 69 -8.02 15.80 -16.07
CA ASN A 69 -8.29 17.09 -16.73
C ASN A 69 -7.10 17.57 -17.58
N ALA A 70 -5.89 17.18 -17.26
CA ALA A 70 -4.66 17.63 -17.90
C ALA A 70 -4.09 16.62 -18.91
N ARG A 71 -4.37 15.32 -18.71
CA ARG A 71 -3.74 14.27 -19.53
C ARG A 71 -4.68 13.08 -19.74
N ASP A 72 -4.50 12.41 -20.86
CA ASP A 72 -5.15 11.14 -21.17
C ASP A 72 -4.75 10.06 -20.15
N TYR A 73 -5.74 9.36 -19.56
CA TYR A 73 -5.53 8.37 -18.51
C TYR A 73 -4.71 7.15 -18.98
N LYS A 74 -4.85 6.75 -20.25
CA LYS A 74 -4.08 5.63 -20.82
C LYS A 74 -2.60 5.99 -20.91
N LEU A 75 -2.30 7.26 -21.25
CA LEU A 75 -0.93 7.77 -21.26
C LEU A 75 -0.36 7.86 -19.83
N MET A 76 -1.17 8.21 -18.83
CA MET A 76 -0.74 8.23 -17.44
C MET A 76 -0.43 6.81 -16.95
N LEU A 77 -1.32 5.84 -17.18
CA LEU A 77 -1.10 4.42 -16.85
C LEU A 77 0.15 3.86 -17.55
N LYS A 78 0.31 4.16 -18.84
CA LYS A 78 1.51 3.77 -19.58
C LYS A 78 2.79 4.34 -18.96
N GLN A 79 2.78 5.61 -18.53
CA GLN A 79 3.91 6.22 -17.84
C GLN A 79 4.20 5.54 -16.52
N ILE A 80 3.19 5.31 -15.68
CA ILE A 80 3.34 4.58 -14.41
C ILE A 80 4.03 3.23 -14.68
N ARG A 81 3.56 2.47 -15.67
CA ARG A 81 4.18 1.19 -16.02
C ARG A 81 5.62 1.33 -16.52
N GLN A 82 5.90 2.32 -17.37
CA GLN A 82 7.21 2.55 -17.95
C GLN A 82 8.27 3.03 -16.95
N THR A 83 7.84 3.68 -15.87
CA THR A 83 8.72 4.07 -14.74
C THR A 83 9.04 2.93 -13.79
N GLY A 84 8.51 1.72 -14.05
CA GLY A 84 8.85 0.51 -13.31
C GLY A 84 7.82 0.09 -12.27
N PHE A 85 6.77 0.88 -12.04
CA PHE A 85 5.71 0.52 -11.11
C PHE A 85 4.84 -0.62 -11.66
N ASN A 86 4.34 -1.46 -10.77
CA ASN A 86 3.49 -2.61 -11.11
C ASN A 86 2.15 -2.61 -10.37
N ALA A 87 1.93 -1.67 -9.45
CA ALA A 87 0.70 -1.54 -8.69
C ALA A 87 0.28 -0.06 -8.55
N ILE A 88 -1.02 0.16 -8.38
CA ILE A 88 -1.61 1.46 -8.09
C ILE A 88 -2.55 1.28 -6.91
N ARG A 89 -2.31 2.00 -5.81
CA ARG A 89 -3.27 2.15 -4.72
C ARG A 89 -4.18 3.33 -5.05
N VAL A 90 -5.48 3.11 -5.01
CA VAL A 90 -6.52 4.09 -5.38
C VAL A 90 -7.32 4.44 -4.14
N PRO A 91 -7.02 5.58 -3.50
CA PRO A 91 -7.84 6.13 -2.43
C PRO A 91 -9.23 6.52 -2.93
N PHE A 92 -10.27 6.20 -2.17
CA PHE A 92 -11.65 6.61 -2.44
C PHE A 92 -12.42 6.88 -1.13
N SER A 93 -13.45 7.72 -1.21
CA SER A 93 -14.41 7.91 -0.11
C SER A 93 -15.64 7.02 -0.28
N MET A 94 -16.30 6.65 0.81
CA MET A 94 -17.61 5.99 0.74
C MET A 94 -18.63 6.88 0.01
N GLN A 95 -18.54 8.19 0.22
CA GLN A 95 -19.41 9.16 -0.45
C GLN A 95 -19.24 9.11 -1.97
N THR A 96 -18.02 9.01 -2.47
CA THR A 96 -17.76 8.89 -3.93
C THR A 96 -18.30 7.56 -4.48
N VAL A 97 -18.16 6.46 -3.77
CA VAL A 97 -18.75 5.17 -4.20
C VAL A 97 -20.28 5.22 -4.25
N ALA A 98 -20.89 5.92 -3.29
CA ALA A 98 -22.36 6.09 -3.22
C ALA A 98 -22.92 7.09 -4.26
N LYS A 99 -22.05 7.91 -4.89
CA LYS A 99 -22.48 8.88 -5.92
C LYS A 99 -23.03 8.15 -7.15
N GLY A 100 -24.27 8.44 -7.46
CA GLY A 100 -24.94 7.96 -8.69
C GLY A 100 -24.45 8.69 -9.95
N PRO A 101 -25.16 8.46 -11.08
CA PRO A 101 -24.78 8.99 -12.40
C PRO A 101 -24.83 10.51 -12.54
N GLU A 102 -25.44 11.23 -11.61
CA GLU A 102 -25.69 12.69 -11.69
C GLU A 102 -24.61 13.56 -11.07
N VAL A 103 -23.36 13.10 -10.97
CA VAL A 103 -22.32 13.86 -10.27
C VAL A 103 -21.63 14.85 -11.19
N SER A 104 -21.86 16.13 -10.92
CA SER A 104 -21.26 17.26 -11.62
C SER A 104 -19.72 17.30 -11.56
N GLY A 105 -19.11 16.78 -10.50
CA GLY A 105 -17.65 16.86 -10.28
C GLY A 105 -16.81 16.11 -11.32
N VAL A 106 -17.24 14.92 -11.75
CA VAL A 106 -16.47 14.11 -12.71
C VAL A 106 -16.32 14.80 -14.06
N ALA A 107 -17.37 15.49 -14.54
CA ALA A 107 -17.35 16.17 -15.83
C ALA A 107 -16.26 17.24 -15.93
N ASP A 108 -15.99 17.94 -14.83
CA ASP A 108 -15.00 19.03 -14.78
C ASP A 108 -13.55 18.50 -14.70
N TYR A 109 -13.35 17.27 -14.21
CA TYR A 109 -12.04 16.69 -13.97
C TYR A 109 -11.55 15.69 -15.02
N ILE A 110 -12.35 15.36 -16.04
CA ILE A 110 -11.96 14.40 -17.09
C ILE A 110 -11.27 15.03 -18.31
N GLY A 111 -11.32 16.37 -18.46
CA GLY A 111 -10.64 17.09 -19.53
C GLY A 111 -10.93 16.54 -20.94
N SER A 112 -9.86 16.20 -21.67
CA SER A 112 -9.94 15.67 -23.03
C SER A 112 -10.22 14.16 -23.13
N ASN A 113 -10.41 13.46 -22.02
CA ASN A 113 -10.72 12.02 -21.99
C ASN A 113 -12.16 11.77 -22.45
N LYS A 114 -12.41 11.88 -23.76
CA LYS A 114 -13.76 11.87 -24.36
C LYS A 114 -14.58 10.63 -24.02
N GLU A 115 -13.91 9.49 -23.87
CA GLU A 115 -14.54 8.21 -23.53
C GLU A 115 -15.01 8.11 -22.07
N LEU A 116 -14.55 9.03 -21.22
CA LEU A 116 -14.99 9.14 -19.83
C LEU A 116 -16.15 10.11 -19.66
N LYS A 117 -16.51 10.85 -20.72
CA LYS A 117 -17.59 11.84 -20.66
C LYS A 117 -18.93 11.17 -20.33
N GLY A 118 -19.62 11.72 -19.34
CA GLY A 118 -20.93 11.23 -18.90
C GLY A 118 -20.87 10.01 -17.98
N LYS A 119 -19.68 9.53 -17.64
CA LYS A 119 -19.49 8.44 -16.67
C LYS A 119 -19.56 8.96 -15.24
N ASN A 120 -20.12 8.15 -14.35
CA ASN A 120 -20.03 8.40 -12.91
C ASN A 120 -18.64 7.99 -12.37
N PRO A 121 -18.30 8.32 -11.12
CA PRO A 121 -16.98 8.01 -10.52
C PRO A 121 -16.58 6.54 -10.66
N MET A 122 -17.49 5.63 -10.39
CA MET A 122 -17.22 4.19 -10.44
C MET A 122 -17.04 3.66 -11.87
N GLU A 123 -17.73 4.24 -12.84
CA GLU A 123 -17.54 3.90 -14.26
C GLU A 123 -16.23 4.46 -14.83
N VAL A 124 -15.75 5.60 -14.29
CA VAL A 124 -14.40 6.10 -14.59
C VAL A 124 -13.34 5.16 -14.03
N LEU A 125 -13.50 4.73 -12.78
CA LEU A 125 -12.61 3.75 -12.16
C LEU A 125 -12.59 2.43 -12.94
N ASP A 126 -13.75 1.92 -13.38
CA ASP A 126 -13.84 0.72 -14.22
C ASP A 126 -13.00 0.84 -15.49
N ALA A 127 -13.10 1.99 -16.18
CA ALA A 127 -12.33 2.25 -17.40
C ALA A 127 -10.81 2.25 -17.12
N VAL A 128 -10.40 2.82 -16.00
CA VAL A 128 -9.00 2.83 -15.55
C VAL A 128 -8.53 1.42 -15.20
N ILE A 129 -9.32 0.62 -14.48
CA ILE A 129 -9.00 -0.78 -14.12
C ILE A 129 -8.83 -1.64 -15.38
N ILE A 130 -9.73 -1.51 -16.35
CA ILE A 130 -9.66 -2.26 -17.62
C ILE A 130 -8.39 -1.90 -18.40
N GLU A 131 -8.02 -0.63 -18.44
CA GLU A 131 -6.79 -0.21 -19.14
C GLU A 131 -5.53 -0.61 -18.37
N ALA A 132 -5.56 -0.53 -17.05
CA ALA A 132 -4.47 -0.99 -16.17
C ALA A 132 -4.18 -2.49 -16.36
N GLU A 133 -5.22 -3.32 -16.52
CA GLU A 133 -5.08 -4.76 -16.78
C GLU A 133 -4.28 -5.04 -18.05
N LYS A 134 -4.57 -4.33 -19.16
CA LYS A 134 -3.85 -4.47 -20.43
C LYS A 134 -2.37 -4.15 -20.30
N LEU A 135 -2.02 -3.29 -19.36
CA LEU A 135 -0.65 -2.87 -19.07
C LEU A 135 0.05 -3.74 -18.00
N GLY A 136 -0.66 -4.73 -17.44
CA GLY A 136 -0.14 -5.56 -16.35
C GLY A 136 0.01 -4.81 -15.04
N LEU A 137 -0.79 -3.75 -14.81
CA LEU A 137 -0.84 -3.00 -13.57
C LEU A 137 -1.89 -3.61 -12.63
N MET A 138 -1.48 -3.85 -11.39
CA MET A 138 -2.34 -4.31 -10.31
C MET A 138 -3.00 -3.11 -9.62
N ILE A 139 -4.22 -3.28 -9.14
CA ILE A 139 -5.00 -2.25 -8.46
C ILE A 139 -5.28 -2.68 -7.03
N ILE A 140 -5.01 -1.78 -6.10
CA ILE A 140 -5.38 -1.86 -4.70
C ILE A 140 -6.41 -0.78 -4.45
N LEU A 141 -7.60 -1.14 -3.99
CA LEU A 141 -8.64 -0.17 -3.63
C LEU A 141 -8.51 0.16 -2.15
N ASP A 142 -8.42 1.44 -1.82
CA ASP A 142 -8.27 1.95 -0.46
C ASP A 142 -9.48 2.78 -0.04
N ASN A 143 -10.20 2.33 1.00
CA ASN A 143 -11.22 3.18 1.61
C ASN A 143 -10.56 4.24 2.51
N HIS A 144 -10.29 5.39 1.90
CA HIS A 144 -9.55 6.45 2.52
C HIS A 144 -10.36 7.21 3.59
N SER A 145 -11.65 7.42 3.29
CA SER A 145 -12.55 8.19 4.15
C SER A 145 -14.01 7.81 3.95
N GLN A 146 -14.86 8.30 4.83
CA GLN A 146 -16.31 8.19 4.70
C GLN A 146 -16.86 9.28 3.78
N ALA A 147 -16.57 10.53 4.12
CA ALA A 147 -16.92 11.69 3.30
C ALA A 147 -15.73 12.14 2.44
N ASP A 148 -16.01 12.85 1.36
CA ASP A 148 -15.00 13.54 0.58
C ASP A 148 -14.21 14.50 1.51
N GLN A 149 -12.89 14.50 1.38
CA GLN A 149 -11.97 15.24 2.26
C GLN A 149 -12.01 14.82 3.75
N GLY A 150 -12.59 13.68 4.06
CA GLY A 150 -12.70 13.15 5.42
C GLY A 150 -11.46 12.39 5.93
N TYR A 151 -10.26 12.70 5.46
CA TYR A 151 -9.01 11.97 5.77
C TYR A 151 -8.65 11.92 7.26
N ARG A 152 -9.28 12.75 8.12
CA ARG A 152 -9.08 12.79 9.58
C ARG A 152 -10.09 11.94 10.35
N ASN A 153 -10.76 11.00 9.69
CA ASN A 153 -11.69 10.11 10.37
C ASN A 153 -10.97 9.05 11.19
N ASP A 154 -11.12 9.06 12.50
CA ASP A 154 -10.52 8.09 13.42
C ASP A 154 -10.93 6.65 13.06
N LEU A 155 -12.23 6.45 12.83
CA LEU A 155 -12.87 5.16 12.63
C LEU A 155 -13.36 5.02 11.18
N TRP A 156 -13.78 3.81 10.82
CA TRP A 156 -14.36 3.45 9.52
C TRP A 156 -15.86 3.78 9.42
N TYR A 157 -16.45 4.36 10.45
CA TYR A 157 -17.86 4.76 10.54
C TYR A 157 -18.05 6.04 11.36
N GLY A 158 -19.30 6.55 11.36
CA GLY A 158 -19.76 7.63 12.26
C GLY A 158 -19.69 9.03 11.69
N GLN A 159 -19.21 9.21 10.45
CA GLN A 159 -19.22 10.51 9.78
C GLN A 159 -20.11 10.50 8.55
N ALA A 160 -20.64 11.68 8.19
CA ALA A 160 -21.52 11.88 7.04
C ALA A 160 -22.73 10.91 6.99
N GLY A 161 -23.14 10.37 8.13
CA GLY A 161 -24.25 9.40 8.21
C GLY A 161 -23.87 7.95 7.89
N PHE A 162 -22.61 7.66 7.58
CA PHE A 162 -22.16 6.31 7.30
C PHE A 162 -21.99 5.49 8.57
N THR A 163 -22.68 4.35 8.63
CA THR A 163 -22.57 3.35 9.70
C THR A 163 -21.53 2.27 9.37
N GLU A 164 -21.15 1.45 10.36
CA GLU A 164 -20.31 0.27 10.12
C GLU A 164 -20.97 -0.71 9.13
N ASP A 165 -22.30 -0.92 9.26
CA ASP A 165 -23.02 -1.80 8.32
C ASP A 165 -22.95 -1.29 6.87
N MET A 166 -23.05 0.02 6.67
CA MET A 166 -22.89 0.62 5.34
C MET A 166 -21.47 0.45 4.80
N TRP A 167 -20.46 0.58 5.64
CA TRP A 167 -19.07 0.36 5.27
C TRP A 167 -18.81 -1.12 4.89
N VAL A 168 -19.32 -2.06 5.65
CA VAL A 168 -19.22 -3.50 5.35
C VAL A 168 -19.96 -3.83 4.05
N SER A 169 -21.16 -3.27 3.85
CA SER A 169 -21.95 -3.49 2.62
C SER A 169 -21.26 -2.92 1.39
N MET A 170 -20.65 -1.73 1.50
CA MET A 170 -19.85 -1.13 0.41
C MET A 170 -18.71 -2.06 -0.02
N TRP A 171 -17.97 -2.62 0.92
CA TRP A 171 -16.88 -3.55 0.59
C TRP A 171 -17.39 -4.84 -0.07
N ARG A 172 -18.54 -5.37 0.39
CA ARG A 172 -19.18 -6.51 -0.25
C ARG A 172 -19.59 -6.20 -1.68
N ASP A 173 -20.16 -5.02 -1.93
CA ASP A 173 -20.60 -4.58 -3.26
C ASP A 173 -19.41 -4.35 -4.21
N LEU A 174 -18.32 -3.74 -3.73
CA LEU A 174 -17.08 -3.62 -4.49
C LEU A 174 -16.47 -5.00 -4.82
N ALA A 175 -16.54 -5.95 -3.88
CA ALA A 175 -16.08 -7.32 -4.11
C ALA A 175 -16.88 -8.04 -5.19
N ILE A 176 -18.19 -7.80 -5.26
CA ILE A 176 -19.07 -8.30 -6.34
C ILE A 176 -18.71 -7.62 -7.67
N ARG A 177 -18.59 -6.28 -7.67
CA ARG A 177 -18.30 -5.47 -8.88
C ARG A 177 -17.01 -5.94 -9.55
N TYR A 178 -15.96 -6.16 -8.79
CA TYR A 178 -14.63 -6.50 -9.33
C TYR A 178 -14.29 -8.00 -9.30
N LYS A 179 -15.30 -8.86 -9.15
CA LYS A 179 -15.10 -10.32 -9.13
C LYS A 179 -14.41 -10.85 -10.39
N ASN A 180 -14.67 -10.22 -11.52
CA ASN A 180 -14.12 -10.60 -12.83
C ASN A 180 -12.98 -9.67 -13.29
N SER A 181 -12.43 -8.86 -12.41
CA SER A 181 -11.28 -7.99 -12.68
C SER A 181 -10.05 -8.54 -11.93
N PRO A 182 -9.31 -9.46 -12.52
CA PRO A 182 -8.24 -10.19 -11.83
C PRO A 182 -7.10 -9.30 -11.35
N ASN A 183 -6.92 -8.15 -11.99
CA ASN A 183 -5.93 -7.16 -11.61
C ASN A 183 -6.33 -6.29 -10.42
N VAL A 184 -7.58 -6.37 -9.92
CA VAL A 184 -7.96 -5.82 -8.60
C VAL A 184 -7.53 -6.83 -7.54
N VAL A 185 -6.34 -6.63 -7.02
CA VAL A 185 -5.61 -7.63 -6.23
C VAL A 185 -5.74 -7.46 -4.72
N GLY A 186 -6.18 -6.29 -4.25
CA GLY A 186 -6.25 -6.01 -2.83
C GLY A 186 -7.29 -4.95 -2.46
N PHE A 187 -7.86 -5.13 -1.27
CA PHE A 187 -8.76 -4.19 -0.62
C PHE A 187 -8.12 -3.71 0.68
N ASP A 188 -7.70 -2.46 0.70
CA ASP A 188 -7.19 -1.76 1.87
C ASP A 188 -8.39 -1.18 2.63
N LEU A 189 -8.74 -1.86 3.70
CA LEU A 189 -10.08 -1.74 4.29
C LEU A 189 -10.38 -0.37 4.86
N LYS A 190 -9.37 0.32 5.42
CA LYS A 190 -9.50 1.68 5.97
C LYS A 190 -8.13 2.32 6.08
N ASN A 191 -7.97 3.46 5.42
CA ASN A 191 -6.80 4.31 5.57
C ASN A 191 -6.67 4.86 6.98
N GLU A 192 -5.54 4.59 7.60
CA GLU A 192 -5.09 5.24 8.83
C GLU A 192 -6.10 5.22 10.00
N PRO A 193 -6.52 4.08 10.51
CA PRO A 193 -7.23 4.02 11.78
C PRO A 193 -6.39 4.66 12.90
N HIS A 194 -6.98 5.60 13.65
CA HIS A 194 -6.26 6.37 14.67
C HIS A 194 -7.17 6.83 15.81
N GLY A 195 -6.68 7.70 16.68
CA GLY A 195 -7.47 8.34 17.72
C GLY A 195 -8.23 7.34 18.60
N LYS A 196 -9.51 7.15 18.29
CA LYS A 196 -10.40 6.24 19.04
C LYS A 196 -10.26 4.77 18.67
N ALA A 197 -9.60 4.44 17.55
CA ALA A 197 -9.43 3.07 17.11
C ALA A 197 -8.62 2.26 18.12
N THR A 198 -9.14 1.10 18.51
CA THR A 198 -8.52 0.14 19.43
C THR A 198 -8.15 -1.15 18.69
N TRP A 199 -7.31 -1.98 19.30
CA TRP A 199 -6.95 -3.28 18.74
C TRP A 199 -7.07 -4.37 19.80
N GLY A 200 -8.08 -5.23 19.65
CA GLY A 200 -8.21 -6.47 20.43
C GLY A 200 -9.04 -6.36 21.71
N ASP A 201 -9.83 -5.29 21.92
CA ASP A 201 -10.69 -5.12 23.10
C ASP A 201 -12.12 -5.63 22.89
N GLY A 202 -12.51 -5.93 21.67
CA GLY A 202 -13.87 -6.39 21.32
C GLY A 202 -14.94 -5.30 21.31
N ALA A 203 -14.58 -4.03 21.55
CA ALA A 203 -15.47 -2.89 21.50
C ALA A 203 -15.88 -2.53 20.06
N ASP A 204 -16.79 -1.57 19.90
CA ASP A 204 -17.18 -1.08 18.58
C ASP A 204 -16.04 -0.30 17.89
N THR A 205 -15.03 0.10 18.63
CA THR A 205 -13.79 0.73 18.15
C THR A 205 -12.67 -0.27 17.85
N ASP A 206 -12.89 -1.59 18.05
CA ASP A 206 -11.89 -2.62 17.74
C ASP A 206 -11.71 -2.81 16.24
N TRP A 207 -10.66 -2.21 15.71
CA TRP A 207 -10.32 -2.26 14.29
C TRP A 207 -10.08 -3.69 13.79
N ARG A 208 -9.42 -4.54 14.59
CA ARG A 208 -9.22 -5.94 14.23
C ARG A 208 -10.56 -6.65 13.98
N ARG A 209 -11.52 -6.48 14.90
CA ARG A 209 -12.88 -7.07 14.80
C ARG A 209 -13.62 -6.57 13.55
N ALA A 210 -13.54 -5.27 13.27
CA ALA A 210 -14.15 -4.68 12.08
C ALA A 210 -13.52 -5.21 10.79
N ALA A 211 -12.19 -5.30 10.74
CA ALA A 211 -11.48 -5.88 9.59
C ALA A 211 -11.86 -7.34 9.34
N GLU A 212 -12.02 -8.14 10.40
CA GLU A 212 -12.54 -9.52 10.28
C GLU A 212 -13.96 -9.56 9.74
N ARG A 213 -14.82 -8.64 10.18
CA ARG A 213 -16.21 -8.53 9.72
C ARG A 213 -16.27 -8.18 8.23
N ALA A 214 -15.60 -7.14 7.81
CA ALA A 214 -15.53 -6.74 6.39
C ALA A 214 -14.88 -7.83 5.52
N GLY A 215 -13.77 -8.39 5.97
CA GLY A 215 -13.07 -9.46 5.26
C GLY A 215 -13.93 -10.70 5.07
N ARG A 216 -14.76 -11.08 6.05
CA ARG A 216 -15.73 -12.18 5.94
C ARG A 216 -16.78 -11.90 4.86
N GLU A 217 -17.34 -10.71 4.84
CA GLU A 217 -18.36 -10.33 3.86
C GLU A 217 -17.78 -10.25 2.43
N ILE A 218 -16.59 -9.71 2.28
CA ILE A 218 -15.85 -9.74 1.01
C ILE A 218 -15.66 -11.18 0.54
N GLN A 219 -15.10 -12.04 1.40
CA GLN A 219 -14.77 -13.43 1.05
C GLN A 219 -16.02 -14.29 0.76
N SER A 220 -17.18 -13.93 1.32
CA SER A 220 -18.44 -14.64 1.05
C SER A 220 -18.89 -14.52 -0.41
N VAL A 221 -18.46 -13.47 -1.13
CA VAL A 221 -18.85 -13.20 -2.52
C VAL A 221 -17.68 -13.25 -3.50
N ASN A 222 -16.46 -12.92 -3.03
CA ASN A 222 -15.24 -12.93 -3.82
C ASN A 222 -14.01 -13.18 -2.92
N SER A 223 -13.43 -14.35 -3.02
CA SER A 223 -12.23 -14.72 -2.25
C SER A 223 -10.90 -14.45 -2.97
N ASN A 224 -10.92 -13.83 -4.13
CA ASN A 224 -9.71 -13.58 -4.93
C ASN A 224 -8.81 -12.47 -4.36
N PRO A 225 -9.35 -11.27 -3.98
CA PRO A 225 -8.49 -10.19 -3.50
C PRO A 225 -7.83 -10.52 -2.16
N LEU A 226 -6.67 -9.93 -1.94
CA LEU A 226 -6.05 -9.88 -0.63
C LEU A 226 -6.76 -8.84 0.22
N ILE A 227 -6.90 -9.12 1.50
CA ILE A 227 -7.45 -8.20 2.50
C ILE A 227 -6.28 -7.49 3.15
N ILE A 228 -6.21 -6.20 2.98
CA ILE A 228 -5.15 -5.35 3.52
C ILE A 228 -5.69 -4.69 4.79
N VAL A 229 -4.96 -4.86 5.89
CA VAL A 229 -5.35 -4.36 7.20
C VAL A 229 -4.22 -3.48 7.73
N GLU A 230 -4.47 -2.20 7.80
CA GLU A 230 -3.54 -1.26 8.41
C GLU A 230 -3.48 -1.46 9.94
N GLY A 231 -2.46 -0.91 10.56
CA GLY A 231 -2.41 -0.78 12.00
C GLY A 231 -3.37 0.29 12.53
N ILE A 232 -3.20 0.65 13.78
CA ILE A 232 -3.86 1.80 14.42
C ILE A 232 -2.80 2.84 14.81
N GLU A 233 -3.17 3.90 15.56
CA GLU A 233 -2.19 4.82 16.13
C GLU A 233 -1.69 4.32 17.49
N ASN A 234 -2.63 4.09 18.41
CA ASN A 234 -2.37 3.71 19.80
C ASN A 234 -3.41 2.67 20.28
N GLN A 235 -3.53 2.46 21.59
CA GLN A 235 -4.62 1.68 22.22
C GLN A 235 -4.64 0.19 21.86
N VAL A 236 -3.47 -0.45 21.86
CA VAL A 236 -3.36 -1.92 21.74
C VAL A 236 -3.66 -2.58 23.09
N VAL A 237 -4.61 -3.50 23.13
CA VAL A 237 -4.95 -4.27 24.34
C VAL A 237 -3.78 -5.15 24.77
N GLY A 238 -3.47 -5.08 26.06
CA GLY A 238 -2.31 -5.76 26.63
C GLY A 238 -0.99 -5.01 26.46
N GLY A 239 -1.05 -3.75 26.01
CA GLY A 239 0.05 -2.80 25.92
C GLY A 239 0.82 -2.90 24.61
N GLN A 240 1.53 -1.84 24.33
CA GLN A 240 2.45 -1.68 23.19
C GLN A 240 3.84 -1.30 23.68
N GLN A 241 4.87 -1.59 22.89
CA GLN A 241 6.25 -1.33 23.25
C GLN A 241 6.69 0.12 22.99
N LEU A 242 6.05 0.77 22.02
CA LEU A 242 6.37 2.13 21.57
C LEU A 242 5.32 3.13 22.06
N ASN A 243 5.78 4.32 22.47
CA ASN A 243 4.91 5.39 22.99
C ASN A 243 4.30 6.24 21.87
N GLY A 244 3.73 5.63 20.84
CA GLY A 244 3.11 6.31 19.73
C GLY A 244 3.62 5.82 18.39
N HIS A 245 2.74 5.94 17.42
CA HIS A 245 2.98 5.56 16.04
C HIS A 245 2.41 6.62 15.10
N TRP A 246 2.73 6.52 13.82
CA TRP A 246 1.93 7.16 12.79
C TRP A 246 0.52 6.59 12.79
N TRP A 247 -0.44 7.33 12.30
CA TRP A 247 -1.78 6.81 12.03
C TRP A 247 -1.67 5.60 11.10
N GLY A 248 -2.42 4.54 11.38
CA GLY A 248 -2.31 3.29 10.64
C GLY A 248 -1.00 2.50 10.85
N GLY A 249 -0.03 3.05 11.63
CA GLY A 249 1.33 2.49 11.74
C GLY A 249 1.54 1.43 12.81
N ASN A 250 0.63 1.29 13.77
CA ASN A 250 0.80 0.42 14.92
C ASN A 250 0.22 -0.98 14.68
N LEU A 251 1.07 -1.90 14.33
CA LEU A 251 0.71 -3.32 14.19
C LEU A 251 1.18 -4.19 15.38
N GLU A 252 1.57 -3.59 16.51
CA GLU A 252 2.02 -4.35 17.68
C GLU A 252 0.94 -5.31 18.22
N GLY A 253 -0.33 -4.97 18.02
CA GLY A 253 -1.48 -5.78 18.43
C GLY A 253 -1.59 -7.14 17.75
N VAL A 254 -1.00 -7.31 16.56
CA VAL A 254 -1.00 -8.57 15.81
C VAL A 254 -0.33 -9.71 16.59
N ARG A 255 0.64 -9.40 17.48
CA ARG A 255 1.32 -10.41 18.29
C ARG A 255 0.36 -11.28 19.12
N LYS A 256 -0.67 -10.66 19.70
CA LYS A 256 -1.61 -11.32 20.60
C LYS A 256 -2.97 -11.55 19.95
N ASN A 257 -3.37 -10.64 19.09
CA ASN A 257 -4.68 -10.60 18.47
C ASN A 257 -4.54 -10.47 16.95
N PRO A 258 -4.05 -11.49 16.21
CA PRO A 258 -4.01 -11.46 14.78
C PRO A 258 -5.42 -11.38 14.17
N VAL A 259 -5.53 -10.82 12.98
CA VAL A 259 -6.76 -10.86 12.16
C VAL A 259 -6.95 -12.28 11.64
N VAL A 260 -8.17 -12.82 11.79
CA VAL A 260 -8.52 -14.16 11.32
C VAL A 260 -9.65 -14.09 10.29
N LEU A 261 -9.40 -14.64 9.12
CA LEU A 261 -10.35 -14.67 8.00
C LEU A 261 -10.79 -16.10 7.68
N PRO A 262 -12.04 -16.29 7.18
CA PRO A 262 -12.55 -17.60 6.78
C PRO A 262 -11.70 -18.28 5.70
N VAL A 263 -11.28 -17.51 4.67
CA VAL A 263 -10.36 -17.99 3.64
C VAL A 263 -8.93 -17.63 4.03
N ALA A 264 -8.14 -18.64 4.32
CA ALA A 264 -6.74 -18.50 4.72
C ALA A 264 -5.85 -17.91 3.62
N ASN A 265 -4.68 -17.44 4.01
CA ASN A 265 -3.65 -16.95 3.09
C ASN A 265 -4.10 -15.75 2.24
N LYS A 266 -4.88 -14.84 2.83
CA LYS A 266 -5.43 -13.65 2.17
C LYS A 266 -5.16 -12.35 2.92
N ILE A 267 -4.41 -12.37 4.02
CA ILE A 267 -4.12 -11.18 4.82
C ILE A 267 -2.77 -10.59 4.41
N VAL A 268 -2.75 -9.29 4.19
CA VAL A 268 -1.56 -8.43 4.13
C VAL A 268 -1.73 -7.36 5.21
N TYR A 269 -0.76 -7.19 6.09
CA TYR A 269 -0.79 -6.06 7.00
C TYR A 269 -0.13 -4.84 6.34
N SER A 270 -0.66 -3.66 6.63
CA SER A 270 -0.15 -2.41 6.06
C SER A 270 0.25 -1.42 7.15
N THR A 271 1.21 -0.58 6.85
CA THR A 271 1.67 0.49 7.73
C THR A 271 2.03 1.72 6.91
N HIS A 272 1.91 2.90 7.52
CA HIS A 272 2.37 4.17 6.94
C HIS A 272 3.56 4.70 7.71
N GLU A 273 4.53 5.28 7.00
CA GLU A 273 5.75 5.83 7.58
C GLU A 273 6.17 7.10 6.86
N TYR A 274 6.47 8.16 7.61
CA TYR A 274 6.79 9.46 7.04
C TYR A 274 8.02 10.10 7.65
N GLY A 275 8.65 10.99 6.88
CA GLY A 275 9.68 11.92 7.37
C GLY A 275 9.09 13.04 8.22
N PRO A 276 9.95 13.92 8.78
CA PRO A 276 9.54 14.94 9.76
C PRO A 276 8.62 16.02 9.21
N GLU A 277 8.47 16.12 7.89
CA GLU A 277 7.72 17.17 7.22
C GLU A 277 6.20 17.01 7.34
N VAL A 278 5.74 15.75 7.45
CA VAL A 278 4.31 15.47 7.60
C VAL A 278 3.83 15.87 8.98
N SER A 279 4.56 15.47 10.02
CA SER A 279 4.34 15.90 11.39
C SER A 279 5.62 15.71 12.22
N PRO A 280 6.02 16.67 13.03
CA PRO A 280 7.14 16.49 13.96
C PRO A 280 6.84 15.36 14.95
N GLN A 281 7.68 14.34 14.97
CA GLN A 281 7.53 13.20 15.86
C GLN A 281 8.71 13.10 16.82
N PRO A 282 8.51 12.72 18.09
CA PRO A 282 9.58 12.66 19.08
C PRO A 282 10.69 11.65 18.77
N TRP A 283 10.43 10.69 17.89
CA TRP A 283 11.41 9.72 17.45
C TRP A 283 12.24 10.16 16.22
N LEU A 284 11.85 11.26 15.56
CA LEU A 284 12.54 11.83 14.40
C LEU A 284 13.61 12.82 14.85
N VAL A 285 14.55 12.37 15.69
CA VAL A 285 15.63 13.19 16.21
C VAL A 285 16.97 12.80 15.59
N SER A 286 17.85 13.77 15.42
CA SER A 286 19.11 13.56 14.67
C SER A 286 20.10 12.58 15.35
N LYS A 287 20.10 12.50 16.68
CA LYS A 287 21.00 11.62 17.41
C LYS A 287 20.58 10.16 17.29
N ASN A 288 21.45 9.33 16.74
CA ASN A 288 21.21 7.89 16.51
C ASN A 288 19.94 7.59 15.68
N LEU A 289 19.58 8.49 14.76
CA LEU A 289 18.31 8.42 14.00
C LEU A 289 18.09 7.04 13.39
N GLU A 290 19.01 6.53 12.60
CA GLU A 290 18.87 5.28 11.84
C GLU A 290 18.70 4.07 12.77
N LYS A 291 19.41 4.04 13.89
CA LYS A 291 19.28 2.98 14.89
C LYS A 291 17.92 3.03 15.57
N ASN A 292 17.45 4.23 15.93
CA ASN A 292 16.15 4.41 16.57
C ASN A 292 15.01 4.03 15.62
N LEU A 293 15.10 4.43 14.35
CA LEU A 293 14.12 4.08 13.32
C LEU A 293 14.06 2.57 13.10
N LEU A 294 15.20 1.91 12.95
CA LEU A 294 15.27 0.47 12.78
C LEU A 294 14.64 -0.29 13.95
N ASP A 295 14.92 0.13 15.19
CA ASP A 295 14.31 -0.45 16.39
C ASP A 295 12.77 -0.27 16.38
N ARG A 296 12.30 0.94 16.03
CA ARG A 296 10.88 1.23 15.91
C ARG A 296 10.18 0.37 14.85
N TRP A 297 10.72 0.34 13.64
CA TRP A 297 10.12 -0.44 12.55
C TRP A 297 10.07 -1.93 12.89
N ASN A 298 11.13 -2.47 13.50
CA ASN A 298 11.14 -3.86 13.94
C ASN A 298 10.10 -4.15 15.03
N LYS A 299 9.86 -3.22 15.98
CA LYS A 299 8.86 -3.35 17.03
C LYS A 299 7.45 -3.14 16.52
N GLY A 300 7.24 -2.10 15.70
CA GLY A 300 5.92 -1.69 15.23
C GLY A 300 5.30 -2.66 14.23
N PHE A 301 6.08 -3.12 13.25
CA PHE A 301 5.56 -3.95 12.15
C PHE A 301 6.56 -4.98 11.59
N GLY A 302 7.85 -4.70 11.61
CA GLY A 302 8.87 -5.53 10.96
C GLY A 302 8.96 -6.95 11.52
N TYR A 303 8.60 -7.15 12.78
CA TYR A 303 8.56 -8.47 13.39
C TYR A 303 7.57 -9.42 12.71
N ILE A 304 6.48 -8.89 12.13
CA ILE A 304 5.49 -9.69 11.39
C ILE A 304 6.16 -10.36 10.19
N HIS A 305 6.96 -9.58 9.47
CA HIS A 305 7.76 -10.09 8.36
C HIS A 305 8.86 -11.06 8.85
N ASP A 306 9.62 -10.68 9.87
CA ASP A 306 10.79 -11.44 10.34
C ASP A 306 10.40 -12.80 10.94
N GLN A 307 9.23 -12.86 11.58
CA GLN A 307 8.68 -14.11 12.12
C GLN A 307 7.84 -14.89 11.11
N ASN A 308 7.82 -14.47 9.85
CA ASN A 308 7.09 -15.13 8.76
C ASN A 308 5.58 -15.28 9.01
N ILE A 309 4.97 -14.26 9.67
CA ILE A 309 3.56 -14.27 10.04
C ILE A 309 2.68 -13.92 8.83
N ALA A 310 2.97 -12.78 8.18
CA ALA A 310 2.25 -12.28 7.02
C ALA A 310 3.13 -11.31 6.19
N PRO A 311 2.78 -11.03 4.93
CA PRO A 311 3.40 -9.95 4.17
C PRO A 311 3.08 -8.58 4.77
N ILE A 312 4.01 -7.64 4.60
CA ILE A 312 3.84 -6.23 4.92
C ILE A 312 3.79 -5.41 3.64
N LEU A 313 2.80 -4.54 3.57
CA LEU A 313 2.72 -3.43 2.62
C LEU A 313 3.06 -2.13 3.34
N ILE A 314 3.89 -1.31 2.74
CA ILE A 314 3.96 0.11 3.11
C ILE A 314 2.99 0.85 2.20
N GLY A 315 1.79 1.12 2.73
CA GLY A 315 0.69 1.70 1.93
C GLY A 315 0.96 3.15 1.54
N GLU A 316 1.65 3.89 2.41
CA GLU A 316 2.11 5.24 2.15
C GLU A 316 3.45 5.50 2.83
N PHE A 317 4.32 6.23 2.16
CA PHE A 317 5.54 6.76 2.75
C PHE A 317 6.08 7.93 1.94
N GLY A 318 6.85 8.79 2.58
CA GLY A 318 7.47 9.90 1.87
C GLY A 318 8.33 10.80 2.74
N ALA A 319 9.18 11.57 2.05
CA ALA A 319 9.96 12.66 2.60
C ALA A 319 10.23 13.69 1.48
N ILE A 320 10.46 14.95 1.85
CA ILE A 320 10.67 16.04 0.85
C ILE A 320 12.09 16.12 0.33
N ASP A 321 13.04 15.38 0.93
CA ASP A 321 14.46 15.55 0.67
C ASP A 321 15.18 14.18 0.66
N TYR A 322 16.22 14.08 -0.14
CA TYR A 322 17.09 12.90 -0.26
C TYR A 322 18.51 13.15 0.26
N SER A 323 18.78 14.36 0.75
CA SER A 323 20.11 14.74 1.23
C SER A 323 20.43 14.00 2.55
N THR A 324 21.49 13.22 2.57
CA THR A 324 21.95 12.55 3.79
C THR A 324 22.44 13.51 4.89
N LYS A 325 22.39 14.82 4.62
CA LYS A 325 22.72 15.87 5.61
C LYS A 325 21.48 16.31 6.40
N THR A 326 20.29 16.02 5.94
CA THR A 326 19.01 16.37 6.60
C THR A 326 18.43 15.16 7.33
N ILE A 327 17.55 15.38 8.30
CA ILE A 327 16.79 14.31 8.96
C ILE A 327 15.90 13.60 7.94
N SER A 328 15.23 14.37 7.09
CA SER A 328 14.37 13.90 6.02
C SER A 328 15.07 12.91 5.08
N GLY A 329 16.18 13.33 4.50
CA GLY A 329 16.92 12.47 3.55
C GLY A 329 17.60 11.28 4.21
N ARG A 330 18.06 11.41 5.47
CA ARG A 330 18.58 10.28 6.26
C ARG A 330 17.47 9.26 6.56
N TRP A 331 16.26 9.74 6.90
CA TRP A 331 15.07 8.92 7.09
C TRP A 331 14.74 8.17 5.79
N MET A 332 14.61 8.88 4.66
CA MET A 332 14.28 8.30 3.36
C MET A 332 15.28 7.20 2.97
N LYS A 333 16.58 7.48 3.12
CA LYS A 333 17.61 6.48 2.83
C LYS A 333 17.50 5.26 3.74
N ALA A 334 17.38 5.46 5.03
CA ALA A 334 17.28 4.36 6.00
C ALA A 334 16.04 3.50 5.75
N PHE A 335 14.91 4.14 5.40
CA PHE A 335 13.66 3.43 5.14
C PHE A 335 13.70 2.63 3.84
N THR A 336 14.16 3.23 2.74
CA THR A 336 14.30 2.52 1.46
C THR A 336 15.31 1.38 1.52
N ASP A 337 16.42 1.54 2.24
CA ASP A 337 17.37 0.47 2.51
C ASP A 337 16.71 -0.69 3.30
N TYR A 338 15.88 -0.35 4.31
CA TYR A 338 15.14 -1.32 5.10
C TYR A 338 14.14 -2.12 4.26
N LEU A 339 13.36 -1.44 3.41
CA LEU A 339 12.40 -2.07 2.50
C LEU A 339 13.10 -2.98 1.49
N GLY A 340 14.15 -2.48 0.86
CA GLY A 340 14.93 -3.24 -0.13
C GLY A 340 15.57 -4.49 0.47
N LYS A 341 16.15 -4.37 1.67
CA LYS A 341 16.76 -5.51 2.38
C LYS A 341 15.75 -6.62 2.71
N LYS A 342 14.52 -6.26 3.07
CA LYS A 342 13.45 -7.21 3.42
C LYS A 342 12.63 -7.63 2.21
N GLY A 343 12.69 -6.89 1.12
CA GLY A 343 11.84 -7.11 -0.06
C GLY A 343 10.36 -6.93 0.26
N MET A 344 10.03 -5.92 1.05
CA MET A 344 8.64 -5.57 1.37
C MET A 344 7.97 -4.87 0.19
N SER A 345 6.66 -5.03 0.08
CA SER A 345 5.82 -4.30 -0.89
C SER A 345 5.57 -2.86 -0.42
N TRP A 346 5.37 -1.93 -1.38
CA TRP A 346 5.11 -0.52 -1.10
C TRP A 346 4.31 0.17 -2.22
N THR A 347 3.63 1.26 -1.87
CA THR A 347 2.92 2.15 -2.79
C THR A 347 3.16 3.63 -2.49
#